data_17bbe5297c8eedfa2c8fbf5b0d92f44e
#
_entry.id   17bbe5297c8eedfa2c8fbf5b0d92f44e
#
_cell.length_a   1.000
_cell.length_b   1.000
_cell.length_c   1.000
_cell.angle_alpha   90.00
_cell.angle_beta   90.00
_cell.angle_gamma   90.00
#
_symmetry.space_group_name_H-M   'P 1'
#
loop_
_entity.id
_entity.type
_entity.pdbx_description
1 polymer ?
#
loop_
_entity_poly.entity_id
_entity_poly.type
_entity_poly.pdbx_seq_one_letter_code
_entity_poly.pdbx_strand_id
1 'polypeptide(L)'
;RFVVQVTGYGSRGERWIIDRYNITQSLRSDCDGESQRIDPASYPEDWDVLLTDVFHKSWPLASDPSQQMRLMAMAVDSGGEDGVTDNAYKFWRRCRRDGLGKRIYLFKGDSIRRAKLITRTFPDNTGRTGRRAQAAGDVPLWLLQTDALKDRVNNALW
;
A
#
# COMPACT_ATOMS: atom_id res chain seq x y z
N ARG A 1 -10.56 1.35 8.31
CA ARG A 1 -10.03 -0.04 8.28
C ARG A 1 -9.09 -0.24 7.11
N PHE A 2 -8.13 -1.15 7.23
CA PHE A 2 -7.41 -1.70 6.09
C PHE A 2 -7.99 -3.06 5.71
N VAL A 3 -8.16 -3.29 4.41
CA VAL A 3 -8.50 -4.61 3.85
C VAL A 3 -7.22 -5.17 3.24
N VAL A 4 -6.77 -6.29 3.78
CA VAL A 4 -5.51 -6.93 3.40
C VAL A 4 -5.80 -8.16 2.55
N GLN A 5 -5.09 -8.31 1.45
CA GLN A 5 -5.04 -9.54 0.67
C GLN A 5 -3.58 -9.89 0.40
N VAL A 6 -3.20 -11.08 0.77
CA VAL A 6 -1.87 -11.64 0.53
C VAL A 6 -1.93 -12.58 -0.66
N THR A 7 -1.07 -12.35 -1.63
CA THR A 7 -1.03 -13.14 -2.86
C THR A 7 0.36 -13.75 -3.05
N GLY A 8 0.40 -15.05 -3.24
CA GLY A 8 1.60 -15.78 -3.64
C GLY A 8 1.71 -15.86 -5.16
N TYR A 9 2.94 -15.86 -5.67
CA TYR A 9 3.25 -16.00 -7.09
C TYR A 9 4.18 -17.18 -7.30
N GLY A 10 3.83 -18.07 -8.21
CA GLY A 10 4.67 -19.16 -8.63
C GLY A 10 5.60 -18.79 -9.79
N SER A 11 6.57 -19.63 -10.05
CA SER A 11 7.60 -19.43 -11.09
C SER A 11 7.05 -19.42 -12.53
N ARG A 12 5.87 -19.97 -12.74
CA ARG A 12 5.19 -20.01 -14.04
C ARG A 12 4.09 -18.96 -14.19
N GLY A 13 4.01 -18.02 -13.23
CA GLY A 13 3.00 -16.96 -13.22
C GLY A 13 1.69 -17.35 -12.53
N GLU A 14 1.65 -18.48 -11.85
CA GLU A 14 0.50 -18.87 -11.03
C GLU A 14 0.30 -17.86 -9.89
N ARG A 15 -0.94 -17.72 -9.46
CA ARG A 15 -1.32 -16.78 -8.39
C ARG A 15 -2.27 -17.48 -7.42
N TRP A 16 -1.98 -17.34 -6.14
CA TRP A 16 -2.82 -17.87 -5.06
C TRP A 16 -3.12 -16.79 -4.04
N ILE A 17 -4.37 -16.70 -3.62
CA ILE A 17 -4.72 -15.91 -2.45
C ILE A 17 -4.32 -16.73 -1.24
N ILE A 18 -3.29 -16.27 -0.53
CA ILE A 18 -2.73 -16.93 0.65
C ILE A 18 -3.57 -16.58 1.89
N ASP A 19 -3.94 -15.29 2.02
CA ASP A 19 -4.63 -14.79 3.19
C ASP A 19 -5.47 -13.57 2.83
N ARG A 20 -6.58 -13.36 3.52
CA ARG A 20 -7.42 -12.17 3.39
C ARG A 20 -8.08 -11.83 4.71
N TYR A 21 -7.85 -10.62 5.20
CA TYR A 21 -8.37 -10.17 6.47
C TYR A 21 -8.54 -8.65 6.53
N ASN A 22 -9.22 -8.18 7.59
CA ASN A 22 -9.38 -6.76 7.85
C ASN A 22 -8.63 -6.39 9.12
N ILE A 23 -7.98 -5.22 9.10
CA ILE A 23 -7.40 -4.58 10.27
C ILE A 23 -8.33 -3.44 10.66
N THR A 24 -8.90 -3.53 11.85
CA THR A 24 -9.87 -2.58 12.40
C THR A 24 -9.38 -1.89 13.65
N GLN A 25 -8.39 -2.48 14.33
CA GLN A 25 -7.80 -1.96 15.56
C GLN A 25 -6.46 -1.30 15.28
N SER A 26 -6.22 -0.20 15.96
CA SER A 26 -4.98 0.55 15.96
C SER A 26 -3.97 -0.05 16.95
N LEU A 27 -2.69 0.28 16.77
CA LEU A 27 -1.66 0.10 17.80
C LEU A 27 -1.78 1.14 18.92
N ARG A 28 -2.59 2.20 18.73
CA ARG A 28 -2.89 3.19 19.78
C ARG A 28 -3.86 2.61 20.79
N SER A 29 -3.66 2.96 22.05
CA SER A 29 -4.59 2.66 23.13
C SER A 29 -5.14 3.96 23.73
N ASP A 30 -6.30 3.87 24.34
CA ASP A 30 -6.86 4.96 25.15
C ASP A 30 -6.25 4.99 26.57
N CYS A 31 -6.79 5.85 27.44
CA CYS A 31 -6.32 6.01 28.81
C CYS A 31 -6.56 4.76 29.68
N ASP A 32 -7.49 3.89 29.28
CA ASP A 32 -7.83 2.65 29.97
C ASP A 32 -7.06 1.45 29.41
N GLY A 33 -6.21 1.67 28.41
CA GLY A 33 -5.41 0.64 27.77
C GLY A 33 -6.15 -0.14 26.66
N GLU A 34 -7.37 0.25 26.33
CA GLU A 34 -8.16 -0.39 25.26
C GLU A 34 -7.69 0.08 23.89
N SER A 35 -7.58 -0.87 22.96
CA SER A 35 -7.15 -0.61 21.59
C SER A 35 -8.17 0.25 20.85
N GLN A 36 -7.72 1.35 20.28
CA GLN A 36 -8.59 2.25 19.53
C GLN A 36 -8.90 1.75 18.13
N ARG A 37 -10.03 2.18 17.59
CA ARG A 37 -10.36 1.91 16.20
C ARG A 37 -9.40 2.65 15.27
N ILE A 38 -8.99 1.98 14.19
CA ILE A 38 -8.10 2.54 13.20
C ILE A 38 -8.76 3.68 12.42
N ASP A 39 -8.06 4.80 12.29
CA ASP A 39 -8.44 5.96 11.50
C ASP A 39 -7.23 6.52 10.74
N PRO A 40 -6.93 5.98 9.54
CA PRO A 40 -5.76 6.35 8.76
C PRO A 40 -5.78 7.79 8.23
N ALA A 41 -6.94 8.44 8.24
CA ALA A 41 -7.06 9.84 7.83
C ALA A 41 -6.55 10.80 8.91
N SER A 42 -6.94 10.55 10.17
CA SER A 42 -6.62 11.42 11.29
C SER A 42 -5.25 11.10 11.93
N TYR A 43 -4.87 9.82 11.96
CA TYR A 43 -3.69 9.37 12.72
C TYR A 43 -2.64 8.71 11.84
N PRO A 44 -1.49 9.38 11.61
CA PRO A 44 -0.37 8.79 10.85
C PRO A 44 0.17 7.50 11.47
N GLU A 45 0.05 7.33 12.78
CA GLU A 45 0.51 6.16 13.55
C GLU A 45 -0.29 4.90 13.19
N ASP A 46 -1.54 5.06 12.78
CA ASP A 46 -2.40 3.94 12.39
C ASP A 46 -1.91 3.20 11.14
N TRP A 47 -1.01 3.82 10.38
CA TRP A 47 -0.36 3.18 9.24
C TRP A 47 0.71 2.19 9.65
N ASP A 48 1.25 2.29 10.87
CA ASP A 48 2.34 1.42 11.33
C ASP A 48 1.87 -0.03 11.53
N VAL A 49 0.57 -0.24 11.74
CA VAL A 49 -0.04 -1.58 11.75
C VAL A 49 0.20 -2.34 10.43
N LEU A 50 0.38 -1.64 9.30
CA LEU A 50 0.73 -2.27 8.03
C LEU A 50 2.13 -2.89 8.04
N LEU A 51 3.04 -2.40 8.89
CA LEU A 51 4.34 -3.01 9.06
C LEU A 51 4.27 -4.21 10.01
N THR A 52 3.63 -4.06 11.17
CA THR A 52 3.56 -5.11 12.19
C THR A 52 2.70 -6.30 11.76
N ASP A 53 1.49 -6.05 11.30
CA ASP A 53 0.47 -7.08 11.09
C ASP A 53 0.41 -7.57 9.64
N VAL A 54 1.12 -6.88 8.71
CA VAL A 54 1.14 -7.27 7.31
C VAL A 54 2.57 -7.53 6.83
N PHE A 55 3.42 -6.51 6.79
CA PHE A 55 4.70 -6.59 6.09
C PHE A 55 5.70 -7.53 6.77
N HIS A 56 5.73 -7.55 8.10
CA HIS A 56 6.61 -8.42 8.90
C HIS A 56 6.00 -9.78 9.25
N LYS A 57 4.73 -9.98 8.95
CA LYS A 57 4.07 -11.28 9.09
C LYS A 57 4.70 -12.30 8.13
N SER A 58 4.70 -13.55 8.54
CA SER A 58 5.15 -14.67 7.71
C SER A 58 4.07 -15.74 7.62
N TRP A 59 4.15 -16.54 6.56
CA TRP A 59 3.20 -17.61 6.26
C TRP A 59 3.96 -18.93 6.06
N PRO A 60 3.49 -20.03 6.68
CA PRO A 60 4.12 -21.33 6.48
C PRO A 60 3.94 -21.79 5.03
N LEU A 61 4.96 -22.45 4.49
CA LEU A 61 4.87 -23.08 3.19
C LEU A 61 4.03 -24.36 3.30
N ALA A 62 3.06 -24.54 2.39
CA ALA A 62 2.14 -25.69 2.45
C ALA A 62 2.86 -27.05 2.30
N SER A 63 3.95 -27.11 1.53
CA SER A 63 4.77 -28.31 1.33
C SER A 63 5.70 -28.61 2.48
N ASP A 64 6.06 -27.59 3.26
CA ASP A 64 6.95 -27.70 4.42
C ASP A 64 6.66 -26.58 5.44
N PRO A 65 5.79 -26.85 6.42
CA PRO A 65 5.39 -25.83 7.41
C PRO A 65 6.53 -25.30 8.28
N SER A 66 7.68 -25.96 8.32
CA SER A 66 8.88 -25.46 9.01
C SER A 66 9.51 -24.26 8.30
N GLN A 67 9.24 -24.11 7.00
CA GLN A 67 9.70 -22.99 6.21
C GLN A 67 8.65 -21.87 6.20
N GLN A 68 9.13 -20.64 6.35
CA GLN A 68 8.30 -19.46 6.44
C GLN A 68 8.54 -18.55 5.23
N MET A 69 7.47 -18.15 4.56
CA MET A 69 7.50 -17.15 3.49
C MET A 69 7.20 -15.77 4.05
N ARG A 70 7.95 -14.79 3.60
CA ARG A 70 7.77 -13.37 3.94
C ARG A 70 7.30 -12.57 2.75
N LEU A 71 6.61 -11.47 2.99
CA LEU A 71 6.25 -10.54 1.93
C LEU A 71 7.50 -9.97 1.25
N MET A 72 7.51 -10.04 -0.07
CA MET A 72 8.55 -9.42 -0.91
C MET A 72 8.24 -7.94 -1.14
N ALA A 73 6.97 -7.60 -1.30
CA ALA A 73 6.50 -6.24 -1.53
C ALA A 73 5.08 -6.07 -1.01
N MET A 74 4.71 -4.82 -0.72
CA MET A 74 3.37 -4.42 -0.32
C MET A 74 2.91 -3.25 -1.18
N ALA A 75 1.70 -3.37 -1.71
CA ALA A 75 1.00 -2.32 -2.43
C ALA A 75 -0.11 -1.76 -1.54
N VAL A 76 -0.16 -0.44 -1.39
CA VAL A 76 -1.13 0.24 -0.51
C VAL A 76 -1.89 1.27 -1.32
N ASP A 77 -3.22 1.23 -1.28
CA ASP A 77 -4.04 2.32 -1.81
C ASP A 77 -3.88 3.55 -0.91
N SER A 78 -3.45 4.64 -1.51
CA SER A 78 -3.24 5.94 -0.85
C SER A 78 -4.35 6.94 -1.16
N GLY A 79 -5.39 6.52 -1.86
CA GLY A 79 -6.61 7.29 -2.09
C GLY A 79 -7.59 7.16 -0.93
N GLY A 80 -8.54 8.09 -0.87
CA GLY A 80 -9.60 8.06 0.14
C GLY A 80 -10.05 9.47 0.50
N GLU A 81 -10.56 9.60 1.70
CA GLU A 81 -10.96 10.86 2.32
C GLU A 81 -9.77 11.78 2.63
N ASP A 82 -10.07 13.03 2.99
CA ASP A 82 -9.06 14.01 3.34
C ASP A 82 -8.16 13.51 4.48
N GLY A 83 -6.85 13.72 4.36
CA GLY A 83 -5.84 13.26 5.29
C GLY A 83 -5.21 11.89 4.96
N VAL A 84 -5.94 10.98 4.32
CA VAL A 84 -5.42 9.63 3.97
C VAL A 84 -4.17 9.73 3.10
N THR A 85 -4.22 10.53 2.03
CA THR A 85 -3.10 10.68 1.09
C THR A 85 -1.86 11.25 1.78
N ASP A 86 -2.02 12.27 2.62
CA ASP A 86 -0.91 12.91 3.33
C ASP A 86 -0.27 11.94 4.33
N ASN A 87 -1.09 11.18 5.06
CA ASN A 87 -0.61 10.19 6.00
C ASN A 87 0.05 8.99 5.31
N ALA A 88 -0.46 8.56 4.14
CA ALA A 88 0.20 7.57 3.29
C ALA A 88 1.61 8.03 2.86
N TYR A 89 1.78 9.31 2.50
CA TYR A 89 3.09 9.86 2.14
C TYR A 89 4.04 9.93 3.34
N LYS A 90 3.53 10.31 4.53
CA LYS A 90 4.32 10.26 5.77
C LYS A 90 4.75 8.83 6.09
N PHE A 91 3.85 7.86 5.98
CA PHE A 91 4.14 6.44 6.17
C PHE A 91 5.22 5.97 5.19
N TRP A 92 5.08 6.24 3.88
CA TRP A 92 6.09 5.84 2.90
C TRP A 92 7.47 6.45 3.19
N ARG A 93 7.54 7.72 3.62
CA ARG A 93 8.80 8.36 4.01
C ARG A 93 9.45 7.68 5.21
N ARG A 94 8.66 7.22 6.20
CA ARG A 94 9.18 6.40 7.30
C ARG A 94 9.74 5.08 6.77
N CYS A 95 8.97 4.34 5.99
CA CYS A 95 9.42 3.09 5.35
C CYS A 95 10.71 3.27 4.54
N ARG A 96 10.84 4.40 3.81
CA ARG A 96 12.06 4.70 3.06
C ARG A 96 13.27 4.88 3.96
N ARG A 97 13.14 5.58 5.08
CA ARG A 97 14.23 5.75 6.08
C ARG A 97 14.68 4.41 6.65
N ASP A 98 13.74 3.50 6.82
CA ASP A 98 13.97 2.15 7.34
C ASP A 98 14.44 1.15 6.26
N GLY A 99 14.81 1.64 5.06
CA GLY A 99 15.30 0.83 3.95
C GLY A 99 14.23 0.09 3.15
N LEU A 100 12.94 0.28 3.47
CA LEU A 100 11.82 -0.43 2.85
C LEU A 100 11.23 0.26 1.61
N GLY A 101 11.73 1.43 1.22
CA GLY A 101 11.17 2.25 0.14
C GLY A 101 11.11 1.58 -1.24
N LYS A 102 11.88 0.50 -1.47
CA LYS A 102 11.82 -0.31 -2.70
C LYS A 102 10.82 -1.47 -2.62
N ARG A 103 10.22 -1.69 -1.47
CA ARG A 103 9.31 -2.80 -1.20
C ARG A 103 7.89 -2.35 -0.86
N ILE A 104 7.70 -1.06 -0.57
CA ILE A 104 6.40 -0.45 -0.25
C ILE A 104 6.01 0.47 -1.41
N TYR A 105 4.87 0.22 -2.03
CA TYR A 105 4.36 0.94 -3.19
C TYR A 105 3.03 1.60 -2.85
N LEU A 106 2.94 2.91 -3.08
CA LEU A 106 1.68 3.64 -2.97
C LEU A 106 0.99 3.65 -4.33
N PHE A 107 -0.27 3.27 -4.34
CA PHE A 107 -1.12 3.30 -5.52
C PHE A 107 -2.30 4.25 -5.32
N LYS A 108 -2.82 4.78 -6.42
CA LYS A 108 -4.07 5.54 -6.45
C LYS A 108 -4.78 5.27 -7.76
N GLY A 109 -6.10 5.12 -7.70
CA GLY A 109 -6.94 5.07 -8.88
C GLY A 109 -6.89 6.39 -9.65
N ASP A 110 -6.84 6.32 -10.98
CA ASP A 110 -6.88 7.46 -11.89
C ASP A 110 -8.06 7.28 -12.86
N SER A 111 -8.99 8.24 -12.84
CA SER A 111 -10.12 8.29 -13.75
C SER A 111 -9.74 8.87 -15.12
N ILE A 112 -8.58 9.53 -15.24
CA ILE A 112 -8.13 10.12 -16.50
C ILE A 112 -7.60 9.01 -17.40
N ARG A 113 -8.20 8.85 -18.57
CA ARG A 113 -7.75 7.86 -19.56
C ARG A 113 -6.37 8.26 -20.10
N ARG A 114 -5.38 7.40 -19.88
CA ARG A 114 -3.99 7.58 -20.32
C ARG A 114 -3.59 6.43 -21.24
N ALA A 115 -2.53 6.64 -22.03
CA ALA A 115 -1.96 5.57 -22.88
C ALA A 115 -1.40 4.38 -22.10
N LYS A 116 -0.89 4.63 -20.87
CA LYS A 116 -0.29 3.61 -20.01
C LYS A 116 -1.26 3.21 -18.89
N LEU A 117 -1.43 1.92 -18.66
CA LEU A 117 -2.26 1.39 -17.58
C LEU A 117 -1.77 1.75 -16.19
N ILE A 118 -0.46 1.88 -16.04
CA ILE A 118 0.21 2.25 -14.80
C ILE A 118 1.20 3.36 -15.12
N THR A 119 1.11 4.46 -14.39
CA THR A 119 2.01 5.61 -14.55
C THR A 119 2.59 5.97 -13.20
N ARG A 120 3.91 6.14 -13.13
CA ARG A 120 4.59 6.64 -11.94
C ARG A 120 4.65 8.15 -11.96
N THR A 121 4.30 8.78 -10.85
CA THR A 121 4.36 10.24 -10.65
C THR A 121 4.95 10.58 -9.27
N PHE A 122 5.21 11.85 -9.03
CA PHE A 122 5.73 12.38 -7.76
C PHE A 122 4.92 13.62 -7.36
N PRO A 123 3.69 13.45 -6.88
CA PRO A 123 2.75 14.55 -6.66
C PRO A 123 3.13 15.46 -5.49
N ASP A 124 4.00 15.01 -4.59
CA ASP A 124 4.43 15.76 -3.41
C ASP A 124 5.41 16.90 -3.70
N ASN A 125 5.71 17.18 -4.97
CA ASN A 125 6.43 18.38 -5.38
C ASN A 125 5.52 19.60 -5.61
N THR A 126 4.20 19.43 -5.51
CA THR A 126 3.23 20.52 -5.62
C THR A 126 3.45 21.54 -4.50
N GLY A 127 3.33 22.83 -4.83
CA GLY A 127 3.55 23.93 -3.88
C GLY A 127 5.01 24.36 -3.70
N ARG A 128 5.98 23.72 -4.34
CA ARG A 128 7.37 24.19 -4.38
C ARG A 128 7.54 25.34 -5.38
N THR A 129 8.36 26.33 -5.04
CA THR A 129 8.62 27.52 -5.86
C THR A 129 10.11 27.59 -6.28
N GLY A 130 10.40 28.35 -7.35
CA GLY A 130 11.74 28.58 -7.86
C GLY A 130 12.41 27.29 -8.34
N ARG A 131 13.70 27.11 -8.05
CA ARG A 131 14.47 25.92 -8.45
C ARG A 131 13.92 24.62 -7.87
N ARG A 132 13.24 24.68 -6.70
CA ARG A 132 12.62 23.52 -6.08
C ARG A 132 11.35 23.05 -6.79
N ALA A 133 10.68 23.92 -7.54
CA ALA A 133 9.51 23.56 -8.33
C ALA A 133 9.82 22.56 -9.46
N GLN A 134 11.07 22.55 -9.95
CA GLN A 134 11.52 21.64 -11.00
C GLN A 134 12.06 20.31 -10.44
N ALA A 135 12.29 20.21 -9.14
CA ALA A 135 12.73 18.97 -8.52
C ALA A 135 11.55 17.97 -8.44
N ALA A 136 11.80 16.72 -8.82
CA ALA A 136 10.84 15.65 -8.57
C ALA A 136 10.53 15.55 -7.06
N GLY A 137 9.30 15.21 -6.71
CA GLY A 137 8.94 14.86 -5.35
C GLY A 137 9.71 13.63 -4.87
N ASP A 138 9.68 13.36 -3.58
CA ASP A 138 10.38 12.23 -2.99
C ASP A 138 9.51 10.99 -2.82
N VAL A 139 8.18 11.13 -2.89
CA VAL A 139 7.22 10.03 -2.75
C VAL A 139 6.76 9.55 -4.13
N PRO A 140 7.16 8.35 -4.57
CA PRO A 140 6.65 7.78 -5.82
C PRO A 140 5.22 7.28 -5.62
N LEU A 141 4.31 7.78 -6.44
CA LEU A 141 2.93 7.35 -6.52
C LEU A 141 2.67 6.66 -7.86
N TRP A 142 2.02 5.50 -7.82
CA TRP A 142 1.63 4.75 -8.99
C TRP A 142 0.15 4.97 -9.29
N LEU A 143 -0.14 5.67 -10.37
CA LEU A 143 -1.50 5.89 -10.85
C LEU A 143 -1.95 4.70 -11.68
N LEU A 144 -3.11 4.15 -11.31
CA LEU A 144 -3.73 3.01 -11.97
C LEU A 144 -4.92 3.47 -12.80
N GLN A 145 -4.95 3.14 -14.08
CA GLN A 145 -6.18 3.27 -14.89
C GLN A 145 -7.20 2.21 -14.47
N THR A 146 -8.02 2.55 -13.50
CA THR A 146 -8.93 1.61 -12.86
C THR A 146 -9.91 0.96 -13.82
N ASP A 147 -10.48 1.72 -14.75
CA ASP A 147 -11.47 1.20 -15.70
C ASP A 147 -10.82 0.20 -16.67
N ALA A 148 -9.70 0.58 -17.29
CA ALA A 148 -8.98 -0.31 -18.19
C ALA A 148 -8.43 -1.58 -17.49
N LEU A 149 -8.07 -1.48 -16.21
CA LEU A 149 -7.64 -2.65 -15.43
C LEU A 149 -8.83 -3.54 -15.08
N LYS A 150 -9.99 -2.98 -14.73
CA LYS A 150 -11.23 -3.74 -14.51
C LYS A 150 -11.68 -4.45 -15.78
N ASP A 151 -11.63 -3.79 -16.93
CA ASP A 151 -11.96 -4.41 -18.23
C ASP A 151 -11.04 -5.60 -18.53
N ARG A 152 -9.73 -5.48 -18.24
CA ARG A 152 -8.80 -6.61 -18.41
C ARG A 152 -9.14 -7.79 -17.50
N VAL A 153 -9.47 -7.52 -16.23
CA VAL A 153 -9.88 -8.58 -15.31
C VAL A 153 -11.17 -9.22 -15.79
N ASN A 154 -12.16 -8.42 -16.18
CA ASN A 154 -13.42 -8.94 -16.72
C ASN A 154 -13.20 -9.81 -17.95
N ASN A 155 -12.41 -9.35 -18.92
CA ASN A 155 -12.11 -10.11 -20.13
C ASN A 155 -11.27 -11.39 -19.89
N ALA A 156 -10.56 -11.47 -18.77
CA ALA A 156 -9.81 -12.65 -18.39
C ALA A 156 -10.65 -13.72 -17.65
N LEU A 157 -11.87 -13.38 -17.25
CA LEU A 157 -12.81 -14.26 -16.56
C LEU A 157 -13.74 -15.01 -17.55
N TRP A 158 -13.76 -14.60 -18.81
CA TRP A 158 -14.55 -15.17 -19.92
C TRP A 158 -13.64 -15.77 -21.01
#